data_421a46cfe2e1aeed6431108ff88d4687
#
_entry.id   421a46cfe2e1aeed6431108ff88d4687
#
_cell.length_a   1.000
_cell.length_b   1.000
_cell.length_c   1.000
_cell.angle_alpha   90.00
_cell.angle_beta   90.00
_cell.angle_gamma   90.00
#
_symmetry.space_group_name_H-M   'P 1'
#
loop_
_entity.id
_entity.type
_entity.pdbx_description
1 polymer ?
#
loop_
_entity_poly.entity_id
_entity_poly.type
_entity_poly.pdbx_seq_one_letter_code
_entity_poly.pdbx_strand_id
1 'polypeptide(L)'
;MFTNLKRSVSFLILLLTLGCQEDLAPSNDQLESTQATREGETLNDISFTLSDGSVSQLSDQLATHDAVVFYFTMWCPICEGHMSYIRQQLKPNFENVAFIFVDYVSGNVSSTLDSQQSRGYTDFSVISDFDDSLEKYFNGTMATTVIVDKNFIVKLNGLFKTGNEISEALEAL
;
A
#
# COMPACT_ATOMS: atom_id res chain seq x y z
N MET A 1 -64.75 -31.63 40.17
CA MET A 1 -65.00 -31.06 38.87
C MET A 1 -63.97 -29.92 38.61
N PHE A 2 -62.67 -30.28 38.73
CA PHE A 2 -61.54 -29.35 38.49
C PHE A 2 -60.34 -30.17 37.99
N THR A 3 -60.29 -30.51 36.72
CA THR A 3 -59.13 -31.19 36.15
C THR A 3 -58.97 -30.90 34.65
N ASN A 4 -59.04 -29.65 34.17
CA ASN A 4 -58.74 -29.43 32.72
C ASN A 4 -58.15 -28.03 32.41
N LEU A 5 -57.47 -27.38 33.35
CA LEU A 5 -56.90 -26.07 33.12
C LEU A 5 -55.38 -26.02 33.16
N LYS A 6 -54.66 -27.15 33.23
CA LYS A 6 -53.16 -27.17 33.24
C LYS A 6 -52.50 -27.63 31.96
N ARG A 7 -53.23 -27.94 30.91
CA ARG A 7 -52.64 -28.43 29.64
C ARG A 7 -52.53 -27.41 28.50
N SER A 8 -53.13 -26.21 28.68
CA SER A 8 -53.18 -25.22 27.58
C SER A 8 -52.12 -24.14 27.70
N VAL A 9 -51.40 -24.01 28.83
CA VAL A 9 -50.37 -22.96 29.00
C VAL A 9 -48.97 -23.46 28.61
N SER A 10 -48.76 -24.78 28.54
CA SER A 10 -47.45 -25.35 28.21
C SER A 10 -47.13 -25.40 26.72
N PHE A 11 -48.09 -25.12 25.82
CA PHE A 11 -47.89 -25.19 24.34
C PHE A 11 -47.65 -23.83 23.69
N LEU A 12 -47.83 -22.73 24.46
CA LEU A 12 -47.67 -21.38 23.94
C LEU A 12 -46.29 -20.77 24.16
N ILE A 13 -45.40 -21.45 24.90
CA ILE A 13 -44.06 -20.95 25.22
C ILE A 13 -42.98 -21.52 24.26
N LEU A 14 -43.31 -22.47 23.39
CA LEU A 14 -42.35 -23.13 22.52
C LEU A 14 -42.26 -22.50 21.08
N LEU A 15 -42.94 -21.37 20.86
CA LEU A 15 -43.00 -20.74 19.53
C LEU A 15 -42.29 -19.37 19.42
N LEU A 16 -41.49 -19.00 20.47
CA LEU A 16 -40.83 -17.70 20.52
C LEU A 16 -39.29 -17.74 20.47
N THR A 17 -38.68 -18.87 20.03
CA THR A 17 -37.21 -18.99 19.90
C THR A 17 -36.78 -19.26 18.45
N LEU A 18 -37.57 -18.88 17.44
CA LEU A 18 -37.17 -18.82 16.04
C LEU A 18 -37.02 -17.34 15.64
N GLY A 19 -36.12 -16.65 16.30
CA GLY A 19 -35.79 -15.27 16.02
C GLY A 19 -34.31 -15.15 15.71
N CYS A 20 -33.98 -14.92 14.45
CA CYS A 20 -32.78 -14.27 13.92
C CYS A 20 -31.44 -14.82 14.42
N GLN A 21 -30.97 -15.87 13.81
CA GLN A 21 -29.56 -15.95 13.49
C GLN A 21 -29.39 -15.10 12.21
N GLU A 22 -29.13 -13.81 12.40
CA GLU A 22 -28.47 -13.05 11.36
C GLU A 22 -27.08 -13.66 11.23
N ASP A 23 -26.83 -14.24 10.07
CA ASP A 23 -25.50 -14.63 9.64
C ASP A 23 -24.59 -13.39 9.67
N LEU A 24 -23.86 -13.23 10.76
CA LEU A 24 -22.73 -12.32 10.86
C LEU A 24 -21.46 -12.97 10.26
N ALA A 25 -21.61 -13.80 9.25
CA ALA A 25 -20.51 -14.11 8.37
C ALA A 25 -20.26 -12.87 7.51
N PRO A 26 -19.07 -12.25 7.57
CA PRO A 26 -18.76 -11.15 6.68
C PRO A 26 -18.94 -11.66 5.25
N SER A 27 -19.81 -10.98 4.48
CA SER A 27 -19.99 -11.30 3.08
C SER A 27 -18.61 -11.20 2.40
N ASN A 28 -18.22 -12.21 1.65
CA ASN A 28 -16.98 -12.22 0.87
C ASN A 28 -16.85 -11.02 -0.10
N ASP A 29 -17.94 -10.31 -0.36
CA ASP A 29 -17.96 -9.14 -1.25
C ASP A 29 -17.24 -7.90 -0.68
N GLN A 30 -16.92 -7.86 0.63
CA GLN A 30 -16.13 -6.76 1.22
C GLN A 30 -14.62 -7.06 1.29
N LEU A 31 -14.19 -8.30 1.01
CA LEU A 31 -12.77 -8.65 0.96
C LEU A 31 -12.13 -8.40 -0.42
N GLU A 32 -12.91 -8.24 -1.48
CA GLU A 32 -12.35 -8.03 -2.83
C GLU A 32 -11.89 -6.59 -3.11
N SER A 33 -12.29 -5.60 -2.30
CA SER A 33 -11.93 -4.19 -2.53
C SER A 33 -10.71 -3.69 -1.74
N THR A 34 -10.04 -4.53 -0.96
CA THR A 34 -8.86 -4.17 -0.14
C THR A 34 -7.74 -5.20 -0.22
N GLN A 35 -7.59 -5.88 -1.35
CA GLN A 35 -6.45 -6.77 -1.52
C GLN A 35 -5.22 -5.93 -1.88
N ALA A 36 -4.53 -5.45 -0.83
CA ALA A 36 -3.22 -4.86 -0.99
C ALA A 36 -2.31 -5.83 -1.75
N THR A 37 -1.56 -5.31 -2.69
CA THR A 37 -0.57 -6.08 -3.44
C THR A 37 0.41 -6.76 -2.49
N ARG A 38 0.55 -8.07 -2.57
CA ARG A 38 1.34 -8.88 -1.64
C ARG A 38 2.68 -9.29 -2.24
N GLU A 39 3.63 -9.59 -1.37
CA GLU A 39 4.88 -10.22 -1.78
C GLU A 39 4.63 -11.51 -2.58
N GLY A 40 5.36 -11.67 -3.68
CA GLY A 40 5.19 -12.77 -4.62
C GLY A 40 4.14 -12.55 -5.71
N GLU A 41 3.31 -11.51 -5.62
CA GLU A 41 2.35 -11.18 -6.68
C GLU A 41 3.05 -10.53 -7.87
N THR A 42 2.55 -10.82 -9.07
CA THR A 42 2.98 -10.18 -10.31
C THR A 42 2.07 -9.00 -10.61
N LEU A 43 2.65 -7.82 -10.77
CA LEU A 43 1.93 -6.59 -11.08
C LEU A 43 1.59 -6.50 -12.57
N ASN A 44 0.49 -5.78 -12.85
CA ASN A 44 0.32 -5.19 -14.18
C ASN A 44 1.27 -4.01 -14.36
N ASP A 45 1.49 -3.58 -15.60
CA ASP A 45 2.22 -2.35 -15.86
C ASP A 45 1.37 -1.15 -15.41
N ILE A 46 1.86 -0.42 -14.42
CA ILE A 46 1.18 0.71 -13.80
C ILE A 46 1.76 2.03 -14.31
N SER A 47 0.89 3.00 -14.58
CA SER A 47 1.27 4.37 -14.96
C SER A 47 1.16 5.28 -13.74
N PHE A 48 2.06 6.26 -13.65
CA PHE A 48 2.06 7.26 -12.58
C PHE A 48 2.54 8.62 -13.10
N THR A 49 2.10 9.68 -12.43
CA THR A 49 2.48 11.06 -12.77
C THR A 49 3.63 11.52 -11.87
N LEU A 50 4.71 12.00 -12.48
CA LEU A 50 5.85 12.55 -11.75
C LEU A 50 5.58 13.99 -11.29
N SER A 51 6.40 14.48 -10.37
CA SER A 51 6.31 15.85 -9.82
C SER A 51 6.49 16.96 -10.85
N ASP A 52 7.13 16.66 -11.99
CA ASP A 52 7.28 17.60 -13.13
C ASP A 52 6.07 17.57 -14.09
N GLY A 53 5.06 16.74 -13.81
CA GLY A 53 3.87 16.54 -14.62
C GLY A 53 4.02 15.54 -15.77
N SER A 54 5.19 14.96 -15.97
CA SER A 54 5.37 13.88 -16.95
C SER A 54 4.73 12.57 -16.44
N VAL A 55 4.34 11.71 -17.39
CA VAL A 55 3.81 10.38 -17.08
C VAL A 55 4.88 9.35 -17.40
N SER A 56 5.08 8.41 -16.50
CA SER A 56 5.96 7.25 -16.65
C SER A 56 5.21 5.97 -16.32
N GLN A 57 5.75 4.85 -16.77
CA GLN A 57 5.23 3.51 -16.47
C GLN A 57 6.26 2.71 -15.70
N LEU A 58 5.80 1.70 -14.97
CA LEU A 58 6.70 0.79 -14.28
C LEU A 58 7.67 0.10 -15.25
N SER A 59 7.19 -0.28 -16.44
CA SER A 59 8.00 -0.85 -17.52
C SER A 59 9.12 0.06 -17.98
N ASP A 60 8.92 1.39 -18.02
CA ASP A 60 9.96 2.35 -18.40
C ASP A 60 11.13 2.31 -17.41
N GLN A 61 10.82 2.21 -16.13
CA GLN A 61 11.81 2.12 -15.06
C GLN A 61 12.54 0.77 -15.09
N LEU A 62 11.81 -0.33 -15.25
CA LEU A 62 12.37 -1.68 -15.30
C LEU A 62 13.12 -2.00 -16.61
N ALA A 63 12.96 -1.19 -17.65
CA ALA A 63 13.77 -1.30 -18.87
C ALA A 63 15.26 -0.98 -18.65
N THR A 64 15.58 -0.19 -17.61
CA THR A 64 16.93 0.29 -17.32
C THR A 64 17.43 -0.10 -15.92
N HIS A 65 16.56 -0.65 -15.07
CA HIS A 65 16.90 -1.06 -13.71
C HIS A 65 16.45 -2.50 -13.44
N ASP A 66 17.14 -3.16 -12.53
CA ASP A 66 16.79 -4.53 -12.10
C ASP A 66 15.61 -4.57 -11.13
N ALA A 67 15.33 -3.44 -10.46
CA ALA A 67 14.17 -3.26 -9.59
C ALA A 67 13.78 -1.79 -9.45
N VAL A 68 12.54 -1.58 -8.96
CA VAL A 68 12.03 -0.28 -8.52
C VAL A 68 11.66 -0.38 -7.04
N VAL A 69 12.09 0.61 -6.27
CA VAL A 69 11.70 0.81 -4.87
C VAL A 69 10.79 2.03 -4.81
N PHE A 70 9.53 1.83 -4.46
CA PHE A 70 8.59 2.89 -4.14
C PHE A 70 8.61 3.12 -2.63
N TYR A 71 8.84 4.35 -2.20
CA TYR A 71 8.77 4.76 -0.80
C TYR A 71 7.71 5.83 -0.61
N PHE A 72 6.68 5.54 0.18
CA PHE A 72 5.56 6.44 0.46
C PHE A 72 5.92 7.46 1.52
N THR A 73 5.86 8.75 1.14
CA THR A 73 6.22 9.88 1.99
C THR A 73 5.05 10.83 2.20
N MET A 74 4.95 11.37 3.40
CA MET A 74 4.12 12.53 3.72
C MET A 74 4.97 13.72 4.16
N TRP A 75 6.26 13.73 3.81
CA TRP A 75 7.21 14.79 4.09
C TRP A 75 7.38 15.11 5.59
N CYS A 76 7.16 14.14 6.46
CA CYS A 76 7.29 14.29 7.90
C CYS A 76 8.76 14.12 8.36
N PRO A 77 9.13 14.52 9.58
CA PRO A 77 10.52 14.35 10.09
C PRO A 77 11.01 12.90 10.08
N ILE A 78 10.14 11.92 10.30
CA ILE A 78 10.49 10.49 10.22
C ILE A 78 10.74 10.12 8.77
N CYS A 79 9.88 10.59 7.84
CA CYS A 79 10.07 10.36 6.41
C CYS A 79 11.41 10.94 5.92
N GLU A 80 11.79 12.14 6.39
CA GLU A 80 13.08 12.76 6.08
C GLU A 80 14.26 11.88 6.53
N GLY A 81 14.15 11.26 7.70
CA GLY A 81 15.15 10.31 8.18
C GLY A 81 15.30 9.09 7.27
N HIS A 82 14.18 8.49 6.86
CA HIS A 82 14.17 7.34 5.95
C HIS A 82 14.68 7.72 4.55
N MET A 83 14.20 8.81 3.98
CA MET A 83 14.63 9.29 2.66
C MET A 83 16.12 9.65 2.63
N SER A 84 16.63 10.22 3.73
CA SER A 84 18.06 10.48 3.92
C SER A 84 18.88 9.18 3.99
N TYR A 85 18.37 8.16 4.67
CA TYR A 85 19.00 6.82 4.70
C TYR A 85 19.01 6.18 3.30
N ILE A 86 17.89 6.24 2.58
CA ILE A 86 17.81 5.76 1.19
C ILE A 86 18.87 6.45 0.33
N ARG A 87 19.00 7.78 0.41
CA ARG A 87 19.99 8.56 -0.34
C ARG A 87 21.42 8.18 -0.02
N GLN A 88 21.76 8.02 1.27
CA GLN A 88 23.13 7.90 1.74
C GLN A 88 23.61 6.44 1.82
N GLN A 89 22.71 5.50 2.08
CA GLN A 89 23.06 4.11 2.36
C GLN A 89 22.57 3.14 1.27
N LEU A 90 21.34 3.31 0.76
CA LEU A 90 20.80 2.34 -0.20
C LEU A 90 21.18 2.68 -1.65
N LYS A 91 20.88 3.88 -2.10
CA LYS A 91 21.11 4.28 -3.51
C LYS A 91 22.55 4.08 -3.98
N PRO A 92 23.61 4.37 -3.18
CA PRO A 92 24.98 4.14 -3.62
C PRO A 92 25.38 2.68 -3.69
N ASN A 93 24.72 1.79 -2.96
CA ASN A 93 25.02 0.36 -2.92
C ASN A 93 24.20 -0.46 -3.93
N PHE A 94 23.14 0.13 -4.50
CA PHE A 94 22.25 -0.51 -5.46
C PHE A 94 22.03 0.38 -6.69
N GLU A 95 23.11 0.58 -7.47
CA GLU A 95 23.12 1.50 -8.62
C GLU A 95 22.12 1.12 -9.75
N ASN A 96 21.80 -0.17 -9.87
CA ASN A 96 20.85 -0.68 -10.85
C ASN A 96 19.41 -0.70 -10.34
N VAL A 97 19.10 0.02 -9.25
CA VAL A 97 17.76 0.10 -8.67
C VAL A 97 17.23 1.52 -8.75
N ALA A 98 16.02 1.67 -9.28
CA ALA A 98 15.32 2.95 -9.26
C ALA A 98 14.68 3.18 -7.89
N PHE A 99 15.08 4.25 -7.20
CA PHE A 99 14.43 4.68 -5.95
C PHE A 99 13.50 5.86 -6.25
N ILE A 100 12.21 5.67 -6.04
CA ILE A 100 11.14 6.64 -6.37
C ILE A 100 10.34 6.93 -5.11
N PHE A 101 10.17 8.20 -4.76
CA PHE A 101 9.31 8.59 -3.65
C PHE A 101 7.88 8.80 -4.15
N VAL A 102 6.90 8.39 -3.35
CA VAL A 102 5.48 8.54 -3.64
C VAL A 102 4.88 9.54 -2.66
N ASP A 103 4.55 10.73 -3.15
CA ASP A 103 3.85 11.76 -2.39
C ASP A 103 2.35 11.58 -2.56
N TYR A 104 1.71 11.02 -1.55
CA TYR A 104 0.28 10.73 -1.53
C TYR A 104 -0.55 11.74 -0.72
N VAL A 105 0.08 12.84 -0.24
CA VAL A 105 -0.60 13.82 0.63
C VAL A 105 -0.67 15.23 0.06
N SER A 106 0.17 15.59 -0.90
CA SER A 106 0.22 16.98 -1.44
C SER A 106 -0.97 17.31 -2.35
N GLY A 107 -1.71 16.32 -2.83
CA GLY A 107 -2.98 16.46 -3.53
C GLY A 107 -2.91 17.00 -4.96
N ASN A 108 -1.76 17.46 -5.46
CA ASN A 108 -1.56 17.86 -6.85
C ASN A 108 -0.07 17.95 -7.20
N VAL A 109 0.22 17.91 -8.52
CA VAL A 109 1.57 17.92 -9.09
C VAL A 109 2.40 19.13 -8.64
N SER A 110 1.82 20.34 -8.64
CA SER A 110 2.55 21.56 -8.25
C SER A 110 3.00 21.52 -6.80
N SER A 111 2.12 21.10 -5.89
CA SER A 111 2.44 20.97 -4.46
C SER A 111 3.47 19.88 -4.19
N THR A 112 3.42 18.77 -4.95
CA THR A 112 4.45 17.72 -4.89
C THR A 112 5.81 18.26 -5.34
N LEU A 113 5.85 19.02 -6.44
CA LEU A 113 7.09 19.64 -6.94
C LEU A 113 7.67 20.62 -5.92
N ASP A 114 6.83 21.49 -5.36
CA ASP A 114 7.23 22.46 -4.33
C ASP A 114 7.81 21.75 -3.08
N SER A 115 7.17 20.66 -2.64
CA SER A 115 7.64 19.83 -1.52
C SER A 115 8.98 19.19 -1.83
N GLN A 116 9.15 18.59 -3.00
CA GLN A 116 10.39 17.97 -3.47
C GLN A 116 11.54 18.99 -3.49
N GLN A 117 11.32 20.16 -4.08
CA GLN A 117 12.34 21.19 -4.23
C GLN A 117 12.73 21.81 -2.88
N SER A 118 11.74 22.21 -2.06
CA SER A 118 11.99 22.86 -0.78
C SER A 118 12.72 21.95 0.22
N ARG A 119 12.59 20.65 0.08
CA ARG A 119 13.25 19.64 0.93
C ARG A 119 14.54 19.06 0.32
N GLY A 120 14.91 19.52 -0.88
CA GLY A 120 16.18 19.18 -1.53
C GLY A 120 16.25 17.76 -2.07
N TYR A 121 15.12 17.19 -2.56
CA TYR A 121 15.08 15.84 -3.15
C TYR A 121 14.98 15.84 -4.68
N THR A 122 15.57 16.85 -5.33
CA THR A 122 15.57 16.99 -6.80
C THR A 122 16.43 15.95 -7.53
N ASP A 123 17.23 15.19 -6.80
CA ASP A 123 18.03 14.04 -7.27
C ASP A 123 17.28 12.70 -7.27
N PHE A 124 16.01 12.71 -6.89
CA PHE A 124 15.09 11.57 -6.94
C PHE A 124 13.91 11.86 -7.85
N SER A 125 13.37 10.80 -8.47
CA SER A 125 12.03 10.86 -9.03
C SER A 125 11.01 10.87 -7.90
N VAL A 126 10.01 11.74 -7.99
CA VAL A 126 8.89 11.81 -7.05
C VAL A 126 7.59 11.69 -7.81
N ILE A 127 6.74 10.76 -7.40
CA ILE A 127 5.40 10.59 -7.93
C ILE A 127 4.44 11.49 -7.16
N SER A 128 3.57 12.20 -7.89
CA SER A 128 2.42 12.87 -7.33
C SER A 128 1.22 11.93 -7.41
N ASP A 129 0.90 11.26 -6.30
CA ASP A 129 -0.24 10.33 -6.21
C ASP A 129 -1.52 11.09 -5.83
N PHE A 130 -1.87 12.10 -6.62
CA PHE A 130 -2.97 13.04 -6.35
C PHE A 130 -4.37 12.42 -6.46
N ASP A 131 -4.49 11.25 -7.05
CA ASP A 131 -5.74 10.49 -7.21
C ASP A 131 -5.79 9.25 -6.29
N ASP A 132 -4.80 9.10 -5.41
CA ASP A 132 -4.63 7.99 -4.48
C ASP A 132 -4.51 6.62 -5.18
N SER A 133 -4.11 6.60 -6.44
CA SER A 133 -4.08 5.36 -7.23
C SER A 133 -3.04 4.37 -6.70
N LEU A 134 -1.82 4.82 -6.42
CA LEU A 134 -0.76 3.98 -5.87
C LEU A 134 -0.98 3.69 -4.37
N GLU A 135 -1.49 4.68 -3.61
CA GLU A 135 -1.89 4.47 -2.22
C GLU A 135 -2.86 3.30 -2.11
N LYS A 136 -3.94 3.31 -2.90
CA LYS A 136 -4.93 2.23 -2.92
C LYS A 136 -4.37 0.91 -3.45
N TYR A 137 -3.56 0.97 -4.51
CA TYR A 137 -3.01 -0.21 -5.17
C TYR A 137 -2.07 -1.00 -4.26
N PHE A 138 -1.21 -0.31 -3.52
CA PHE A 138 -0.23 -0.92 -2.61
C PHE A 138 -0.69 -0.94 -1.15
N ASN A 139 -1.86 -0.40 -0.81
CA ASN A 139 -2.28 -0.06 0.55
C ASN A 139 -1.20 0.79 1.25
N GLY A 140 -0.70 1.78 0.50
CA GLY A 140 0.41 2.62 0.90
C GLY A 140 0.03 3.58 2.02
N THR A 141 0.88 3.69 3.00
CA THR A 141 0.79 4.67 4.09
C THR A 141 2.18 5.25 4.34
N MET A 142 2.31 6.16 5.31
CA MET A 142 3.61 6.70 5.71
C MET A 142 4.64 5.57 5.93
N ALA A 143 5.77 5.69 5.25
CA ALA A 143 6.88 4.74 5.31
C ALA A 143 6.63 3.37 4.66
N THR A 144 5.48 3.15 4.00
CA THR A 144 5.34 1.96 3.16
C THR A 144 6.45 1.95 2.11
N THR A 145 7.09 0.80 1.98
CA THR A 145 8.13 0.56 0.98
C THR A 145 7.74 -0.66 0.17
N VAL A 146 7.71 -0.50 -1.15
CA VAL A 146 7.40 -1.58 -2.09
C VAL A 146 8.59 -1.78 -3.02
N ILE A 147 9.05 -3.02 -3.16
CA ILE A 147 10.10 -3.40 -4.10
C ILE A 147 9.49 -4.28 -5.18
N VAL A 148 9.70 -3.90 -6.43
CA VAL A 148 9.25 -4.68 -7.61
C VAL A 148 10.47 -5.02 -8.45
N ASP A 149 10.64 -6.32 -8.76
CA ASP A 149 11.74 -6.79 -9.61
C ASP A 149 11.44 -6.59 -11.11
N LYS A 150 12.43 -6.84 -11.97
CA LYS A 150 12.33 -6.73 -13.43
C LYS A 150 11.28 -7.66 -14.08
N ASN A 151 10.76 -8.65 -13.35
CA ASN A 151 9.69 -9.53 -13.79
C ASN A 151 8.33 -9.06 -13.28
N PHE A 152 8.23 -7.83 -12.76
CA PHE A 152 7.02 -7.26 -12.15
C PHE A 152 6.56 -7.98 -10.88
N ILE A 153 7.44 -8.74 -10.23
CA ILE A 153 7.11 -9.46 -9.00
C ILE A 153 7.41 -8.58 -7.79
N VAL A 154 6.43 -8.46 -6.90
CA VAL A 154 6.60 -7.75 -5.62
C VAL A 154 7.52 -8.58 -4.70
N LYS A 155 8.64 -8.01 -4.33
CA LYS A 155 9.65 -8.63 -3.45
C LYS A 155 9.51 -8.19 -2.00
N LEU A 156 8.96 -7.00 -1.79
CA LEU A 156 8.66 -6.43 -0.48
C LEU A 156 7.43 -5.53 -0.60
N ASN A 157 6.50 -5.61 0.34
CA ASN A 157 5.50 -4.59 0.60
C ASN A 157 5.30 -4.49 2.11
N GLY A 158 5.93 -3.49 2.73
CA GLY A 158 5.95 -3.34 4.18
C GLY A 158 6.40 -1.95 4.63
N LEU A 159 6.36 -1.72 5.93
CA LEU A 159 6.80 -0.47 6.51
C LEU A 159 8.33 -0.44 6.63
N PHE A 160 8.93 0.69 6.26
CA PHE A 160 10.34 0.97 6.55
C PHE A 160 10.58 0.93 8.07
N LYS A 161 11.48 0.08 8.53
CA LYS A 161 11.83 -0.05 9.96
C LYS A 161 13.26 0.43 10.20
N THR A 162 14.23 -0.28 9.64
CA THR A 162 15.67 -0.01 9.81
C THR A 162 16.40 0.17 8.48
N GLY A 163 15.78 -0.21 7.35
CA GLY A 163 16.36 -0.27 6.03
C GLY A 163 17.07 -1.62 5.72
N ASN A 164 17.32 -2.46 6.72
CA ASN A 164 17.94 -3.78 6.50
C ASN A 164 17.03 -4.68 5.66
N GLU A 165 15.73 -4.65 5.93
CA GLU A 165 14.72 -5.39 5.17
C GLU A 165 14.72 -5.03 3.68
N ILE A 166 15.04 -3.77 3.36
CA ILE A 166 15.15 -3.32 1.97
C ILE A 166 16.45 -3.86 1.36
N SER A 167 17.58 -3.73 2.07
CA SER A 167 18.88 -4.27 1.62
C SER A 167 18.80 -5.78 1.38
N GLU A 168 18.25 -6.54 2.33
CA GLU A 168 18.08 -7.99 2.21
C GLU A 168 17.20 -8.38 1.01
N ALA A 169 16.11 -7.66 0.78
CA ALA A 169 15.22 -7.91 -0.36
C ALA A 169 15.89 -7.57 -1.70
N LEU A 170 16.73 -6.51 -1.75
CA LEU A 170 17.46 -6.12 -2.95
C LEU A 170 18.66 -7.06 -3.23
N GLU A 171 19.33 -7.57 -2.19
CA GLU A 171 20.42 -8.55 -2.32
C GLU A 171 19.90 -9.92 -2.79
N ALA A 172 18.61 -10.20 -2.62
CA ALA A 172 17.98 -11.46 -3.00
C ALA A 172 17.36 -11.44 -4.43
N LEU A 173 17.57 -10.36 -5.21
CA LEU A 173 17.07 -10.24 -6.60
C LEU A 173 17.93 -11.05 -7.62
#